data_0c1f08367ce2e2bfc6ce7410c89d3eac
#
_entry.id   0c1f08367ce2e2bfc6ce7410c89d3eac
#
_cell.length_a   1.000
_cell.length_b   1.000
_cell.length_c   1.000
_cell.angle_alpha   90.00
_cell.angle_beta   90.00
_cell.angle_gamma   90.00
#
_symmetry.space_group_name_H-M   'P 1'
#
loop_
_entity.id
_entity.type
_entity.pdbx_description
1 polymer ?
#
loop_
_entity_poly.entity_id
_entity_poly.type
_entity_poly.pdbx_seq_one_letter_code
_entity_poly.pdbx_strand_id
1 'polypeptide(L)'
;MNKPINTFDIDGVIYGPGIYPGPDDIIITGRSYEEEPETMRMLHARGIRNQVFFNTLEYEDKTRESSGLHKARTIDWLNRSGYKVVNHIEDDEIQIEAIKAYFRNNMLPGCPVIVHVVSDIVPKENFRHVDF
;
A
#
# COMPACT_ATOMS: atom_id res chain seq x y z
N MET A 1 -15.06 7.87 -17.75
CA MET A 1 -13.63 8.17 -17.71
C MET A 1 -13.06 7.87 -16.35
N ASN A 2 -11.90 7.27 -16.34
CA ASN A 2 -11.28 6.88 -15.07
C ASN A 2 -10.34 7.98 -14.57
N LYS A 3 -10.47 8.27 -13.29
CA LYS A 3 -9.61 9.27 -12.63
C LYS A 3 -8.24 8.66 -12.32
N PRO A 4 -7.15 9.24 -12.86
CA PRO A 4 -5.81 8.73 -12.55
C PRO A 4 -5.40 9.09 -11.12
N ILE A 5 -4.89 8.10 -10.41
CA ILE A 5 -4.36 8.27 -9.05
C ILE A 5 -3.10 7.43 -8.88
N ASN A 6 -2.38 7.71 -7.81
CA ASN A 6 -1.31 6.85 -7.33
C ASN A 6 -1.72 6.25 -6.00
N THR A 7 -1.17 5.08 -5.68
CA THR A 7 -1.39 4.45 -4.38
C THR A 7 -0.06 4.35 -3.63
N PHE A 8 -0.11 4.49 -2.32
CA PHE A 8 1.08 4.61 -1.47
C PHE A 8 1.02 3.63 -0.31
N ASP A 9 2.11 2.91 -0.08
CA ASP A 9 2.35 2.22 1.18
C ASP A 9 2.67 3.23 2.28
N ILE A 10 2.55 2.83 3.53
CA ILE A 10 2.90 3.70 4.67
C ILE A 10 4.34 3.42 5.13
N ASP A 11 4.58 2.23 5.66
CA ASP A 11 5.88 1.89 6.24
C ASP A 11 6.94 1.70 5.16
N GLY A 12 8.01 2.46 5.25
CA GLY A 12 9.08 2.43 4.24
C GLY A 12 8.83 3.34 3.05
N VAL A 13 7.73 4.07 3.01
CA VAL A 13 7.39 5.05 1.95
C VAL A 13 7.06 6.39 2.59
N ILE A 14 5.90 6.50 3.23
CA ILE A 14 5.51 7.71 3.95
C ILE A 14 6.37 7.85 5.21
N TYR A 15 6.46 6.79 5.99
CA TYR A 15 7.32 6.73 7.17
C TYR A 15 8.68 6.22 6.77
N GLY A 16 9.71 6.93 7.18
CA GLY A 16 11.08 6.69 6.78
C GLY A 16 11.50 7.69 5.72
N PRO A 17 11.41 7.36 4.42
CA PRO A 17 11.84 8.29 3.35
C PRO A 17 11.03 9.58 3.27
N GLY A 18 9.78 9.58 3.74
CA GLY A 18 8.95 10.77 3.67
C GLY A 18 8.41 11.07 2.28
N ILE A 19 8.04 10.05 1.53
CA ILE A 19 7.41 10.20 0.22
C ILE A 19 5.92 10.24 0.43
N TYR A 20 5.31 11.42 0.25
CA TYR A 20 3.94 11.66 0.62
C TYR A 20 2.99 11.66 -0.59
N PRO A 21 1.75 11.19 -0.38
CA PRO A 21 0.75 11.20 -1.45
C PRO A 21 0.30 12.61 -1.79
N GLY A 22 -0.11 12.81 -3.03
CA GLY A 22 -0.78 14.02 -3.46
C GLY A 22 -2.22 14.05 -2.96
N PRO A 23 -2.94 15.18 -3.15
CA PRO A 23 -4.28 15.37 -2.56
C PRO A 23 -5.31 14.31 -2.97
N ASP A 24 -5.20 13.79 -4.17
CA ASP A 24 -6.18 12.83 -4.70
C ASP A 24 -5.70 11.39 -4.65
N ASP A 25 -4.50 11.15 -4.17
CA ASP A 25 -3.93 9.82 -4.10
C ASP A 25 -4.52 9.04 -2.92
N ILE A 26 -4.37 7.72 -2.96
CA ILE A 26 -4.96 6.81 -1.97
C ILE A 26 -3.84 6.01 -1.32
N ILE A 27 -3.99 5.77 -0.02
CA ILE A 27 -3.05 4.97 0.75
C ILE A 27 -3.61 3.56 0.89
N ILE A 28 -2.78 2.55 0.60
CA ILE A 28 -3.13 1.15 0.81
C ILE A 28 -2.05 0.56 1.69
N THR A 29 -2.41 0.19 2.91
CA THR A 29 -1.45 -0.30 3.90
C THR A 29 -1.66 -1.77 4.21
N GLY A 30 -0.58 -2.45 4.56
CA GLY A 30 -0.66 -3.79 5.15
C GLY A 30 -1.05 -3.78 6.62
N ARG A 31 -1.14 -2.61 7.25
CA ARG A 31 -1.58 -2.51 8.64
C ARG A 31 -3.03 -2.94 8.77
N SER A 32 -3.33 -3.61 9.89
CA SER A 32 -4.69 -4.10 10.18
C SER A 32 -5.58 -2.99 10.70
N TYR A 33 -6.89 -3.21 10.66
CA TYR A 33 -7.85 -2.28 11.26
C TYR A 33 -7.62 -2.08 12.76
N GLU A 34 -7.03 -3.05 13.45
CA GLU A 34 -6.66 -2.90 14.85
C GLU A 34 -5.68 -1.75 15.06
N GLU A 35 -4.87 -1.44 14.05
CA GLU A 35 -3.86 -0.40 14.10
C GLU A 35 -4.39 0.95 13.60
N GLU A 36 -5.66 1.01 13.19
CA GLU A 36 -6.23 2.20 12.54
C GLU A 36 -6.14 3.46 13.40
N PRO A 37 -6.55 3.45 14.68
CA PRO A 37 -6.56 4.71 15.45
C PRO A 37 -5.18 5.35 15.55
N GLU A 38 -4.15 4.56 15.81
CA GLU A 38 -2.79 5.07 15.90
C GLU A 38 -2.27 5.51 14.53
N THR A 39 -2.52 4.72 13.51
CA THR A 39 -2.09 5.03 12.14
C THR A 39 -2.69 6.34 11.66
N MET A 40 -3.99 6.53 11.86
CA MET A 40 -4.66 7.76 11.44
C MET A 40 -4.14 8.96 12.23
N ARG A 41 -3.88 8.81 13.53
CA ARG A 41 -3.30 9.87 14.34
C ARG A 41 -1.93 10.30 13.80
N MET A 42 -1.09 9.33 13.45
CA MET A 42 0.25 9.60 12.93
C MET A 42 0.21 10.26 11.55
N LEU A 43 -0.69 9.84 10.69
CA LEU A 43 -0.87 10.44 9.37
C LEU A 43 -1.39 11.88 9.49
N HIS A 44 -2.39 12.10 10.34
CA HIS A 44 -2.94 13.43 10.55
C HIS A 44 -1.91 14.39 11.15
N ALA A 45 -1.04 13.90 12.01
CA ALA A 45 0.04 14.70 12.57
C ALA A 45 1.01 15.20 11.48
N ARG A 46 1.06 14.52 10.35
CA ARG A 46 1.88 14.93 9.20
C ARG A 46 1.08 15.73 8.16
N GLY A 47 -0.17 16.05 8.47
CA GLY A 47 -1.03 16.76 7.53
C GLY A 47 -1.59 15.90 6.43
N ILE A 48 -1.52 14.57 6.55
CA ILE A 48 -1.99 13.63 5.54
C ILE A 48 -3.42 13.24 5.88
N ARG A 49 -4.35 13.52 4.97
CA ARG A 49 -5.78 13.26 5.15
C ARG A 49 -6.36 12.38 4.08
N ASN A 50 -5.51 11.74 3.30
CA ASN A 50 -5.91 10.86 2.21
C ASN A 50 -6.68 9.65 2.72
N GLN A 51 -7.54 9.10 1.89
CA GLN A 51 -8.24 7.86 2.19
C GLN A 51 -7.23 6.72 2.38
N VAL A 52 -7.48 5.86 3.36
CA VAL A 52 -6.62 4.74 3.69
C VAL A 52 -7.43 3.45 3.65
N PHE A 53 -6.90 2.45 2.96
CA PHE A 53 -7.45 1.09 2.97
C PHE A 53 -6.57 0.22 3.84
N PHE A 54 -7.13 -0.30 4.91
CA PHE A 54 -6.44 -1.17 5.85
C PHE A 54 -6.58 -2.63 5.45
N ASN A 55 -5.66 -3.46 5.92
CA ASN A 55 -5.72 -4.90 5.71
C ASN A 55 -6.90 -5.48 6.49
N THR A 56 -7.69 -6.34 5.84
CA THR A 56 -8.85 -6.96 6.45
C THR A 56 -8.49 -8.11 7.38
N LEU A 57 -7.26 -8.64 7.29
CA LEU A 57 -6.78 -9.65 8.22
C LEU A 57 -6.39 -9.02 9.55
N GLU A 58 -6.60 -9.77 10.63
CA GLU A 58 -6.13 -9.36 11.93
C GLU A 58 -4.60 -9.39 11.98
N TYR A 59 -4.03 -8.63 12.88
CA TYR A 59 -2.59 -8.49 13.02
C TYR A 59 -1.86 -9.84 13.10
N GLU A 60 -2.41 -10.79 13.84
CA GLU A 60 -1.81 -12.11 14.05
C GLU A 60 -1.80 -12.97 12.79
N ASP A 61 -2.74 -12.73 11.87
CA ASP A 61 -2.97 -13.58 10.71
C ASP A 61 -2.29 -13.07 9.44
N LYS A 62 -1.76 -11.85 9.47
CA LYS A 62 -1.21 -11.26 8.25
C LYS A 62 0.26 -11.61 8.07
N THR A 63 0.64 -11.71 6.80
CA THR A 63 2.02 -11.91 6.36
C THR A 63 2.35 -10.86 5.32
N ARG A 64 3.62 -10.79 4.89
CA ARG A 64 4.01 -9.89 3.81
C ARG A 64 3.32 -10.27 2.51
N GLU A 65 3.19 -11.57 2.24
CA GLU A 65 2.49 -12.07 1.06
C GLU A 65 1.01 -11.70 1.10
N SER A 66 0.34 -11.91 2.23
CA SER A 66 -1.08 -11.57 2.34
C SER A 66 -1.32 -10.06 2.26
N SER A 67 -0.38 -9.27 2.75
CA SER A 67 -0.45 -7.81 2.62
C SER A 67 -0.31 -7.37 1.16
N GLY A 68 0.59 -8.00 0.41
CA GLY A 68 0.70 -7.75 -1.02
C GLY A 68 -0.56 -8.14 -1.77
N LEU A 69 -1.17 -9.27 -1.42
CA LEU A 69 -2.43 -9.70 -2.01
C LEU A 69 -3.56 -8.73 -1.70
N HIS A 70 -3.65 -8.26 -0.47
CA HIS A 70 -4.61 -7.22 -0.08
C HIS A 70 -4.45 -5.97 -0.94
N LYS A 71 -3.22 -5.52 -1.12
CA LYS A 71 -2.95 -4.33 -1.95
C LYS A 71 -3.35 -4.56 -3.40
N ALA A 72 -3.03 -5.73 -3.95
CA ALA A 72 -3.39 -6.06 -5.33
C ALA A 72 -4.91 -6.05 -5.54
N ARG A 73 -5.64 -6.67 -4.62
CA ARG A 73 -7.11 -6.70 -4.68
C ARG A 73 -7.71 -5.31 -4.58
N THR A 74 -7.15 -4.49 -3.71
CA THR A 74 -7.61 -3.11 -3.53
C THR A 74 -7.35 -2.29 -4.80
N ILE A 75 -6.18 -2.43 -5.41
CA ILE A 75 -5.86 -1.75 -6.67
C ILE A 75 -6.84 -2.17 -7.77
N ASP A 76 -7.09 -3.47 -7.92
CA ASP A 76 -8.03 -3.96 -8.92
C ASP A 76 -9.44 -3.41 -8.66
N TRP A 77 -9.87 -3.39 -7.41
CA TRP A 77 -11.17 -2.82 -7.05
C TRP A 77 -11.23 -1.33 -7.38
N LEU A 78 -10.17 -0.57 -7.11
CA LEU A 78 -10.12 0.84 -7.47
C LEU A 78 -10.23 1.04 -8.98
N ASN A 79 -9.51 0.22 -9.75
CA ASN A 79 -9.57 0.27 -11.22
C ASN A 79 -10.98 0.00 -11.75
N ARG A 80 -11.76 -0.82 -11.05
CA ARG A 80 -13.15 -1.11 -11.44
C ARG A 80 -14.12 -0.07 -10.93
N SER A 81 -13.71 0.78 -10.00
CA SER A 81 -14.59 1.72 -9.29
C SER A 81 -14.45 3.16 -9.79
N GLY A 82 -13.91 3.36 -10.98
CA GLY A 82 -13.81 4.68 -11.59
C GLY A 82 -12.47 5.35 -11.45
N TYR A 83 -11.46 4.63 -10.95
CA TYR A 83 -10.09 5.12 -10.88
C TYR A 83 -9.21 4.39 -11.89
N LYS A 84 -8.07 4.98 -12.16
CA LYS A 84 -6.97 4.30 -12.83
C LYS A 84 -5.75 4.45 -11.94
N VAL A 85 -5.33 3.36 -11.32
CA VAL A 85 -4.11 3.38 -10.51
C VAL A 85 -2.92 3.34 -11.46
N VAL A 86 -2.24 4.47 -11.58
CA VAL A 86 -1.12 4.62 -12.51
C VAL A 86 0.15 4.06 -11.91
N ASN A 87 0.45 4.46 -10.69
CA ASN A 87 1.64 4.01 -9.97
C ASN A 87 1.25 3.51 -8.58
N HIS A 88 1.96 2.50 -8.11
CA HIS A 88 1.90 2.07 -6.72
C HIS A 88 3.32 2.21 -6.14
N ILE A 89 3.44 2.95 -5.05
CA ILE A 89 4.72 3.25 -4.42
C ILE A 89 4.90 2.30 -3.25
N GLU A 90 5.92 1.45 -3.33
CA GLU A 90 6.13 0.33 -2.42
C GLU A 90 7.62 0.10 -2.16
N ASP A 91 7.98 -0.33 -0.95
CA ASP A 91 9.37 -0.65 -0.63
C ASP A 91 9.64 -2.14 -0.41
N ASP A 92 8.59 -2.95 -0.27
CA ASP A 92 8.73 -4.37 0.06
C ASP A 92 8.67 -5.25 -1.18
N GLU A 93 9.80 -5.89 -1.50
CA GLU A 93 9.92 -6.76 -2.68
C GLU A 93 8.92 -7.92 -2.67
N ILE A 94 8.62 -8.49 -1.50
CA ILE A 94 7.67 -9.59 -1.40
C ILE A 94 6.27 -9.11 -1.77
N GLN A 95 5.88 -7.94 -1.28
CA GLN A 95 4.58 -7.36 -1.61
C GLN A 95 4.50 -6.93 -3.06
N ILE A 96 5.58 -6.37 -3.61
CA ILE A 96 5.66 -6.04 -5.04
C ILE A 96 5.41 -7.28 -5.89
N GLU A 97 6.09 -8.37 -5.57
CA GLU A 97 5.96 -9.61 -6.34
C GLU A 97 4.55 -10.18 -6.23
N ALA A 98 3.96 -10.11 -5.04
CA ALA A 98 2.58 -10.57 -4.82
C ALA A 98 1.58 -9.75 -5.66
N ILE A 99 1.78 -8.44 -5.75
CA ILE A 99 0.92 -7.57 -6.57
C ILE A 99 1.04 -7.95 -8.04
N LYS A 100 2.26 -8.05 -8.56
CA LYS A 100 2.49 -8.39 -9.97
C LYS A 100 1.93 -9.77 -10.31
N ALA A 101 2.15 -10.75 -9.43
CA ALA A 101 1.66 -12.11 -9.63
C ALA A 101 0.14 -12.16 -9.65
N TYR A 102 -0.52 -11.38 -8.81
CA TYR A 102 -1.98 -11.35 -8.77
C TYR A 102 -2.56 -10.91 -10.12
N PHE A 103 -2.07 -9.82 -10.68
CA PHE A 103 -2.54 -9.32 -11.97
C PHE A 103 -2.21 -10.29 -13.10
N ARG A 104 -1.00 -10.85 -13.11
CA ARG A 104 -0.57 -11.80 -14.14
C ARG A 104 -1.38 -13.09 -14.10
N ASN A 105 -1.50 -13.70 -12.91
CA ASN A 105 -2.11 -15.02 -12.75
C ASN A 105 -3.62 -14.99 -12.95
N ASN A 106 -4.25 -13.87 -12.73
CA ASN A 106 -5.68 -13.70 -12.95
C ASN A 106 -5.98 -13.03 -14.29
N MET A 107 -4.97 -12.80 -15.11
CA MET A 107 -5.09 -12.19 -16.43
C MET A 107 -5.85 -10.87 -16.38
N LEU A 108 -5.56 -10.05 -15.36
CA LEU A 108 -6.24 -8.79 -15.13
C LEU A 108 -5.50 -7.64 -15.81
N PRO A 109 -6.23 -6.71 -16.44
CA PRO A 109 -5.63 -5.46 -16.92
C PRO A 109 -5.44 -4.49 -15.76
N GLY A 110 -4.64 -3.46 -15.99
CA GLY A 110 -4.54 -2.35 -15.05
C GLY A 110 -3.54 -2.54 -13.93
N CYS A 111 -2.59 -3.46 -14.08
CA CYS A 111 -1.48 -3.51 -13.14
C CYS A 111 -0.73 -2.18 -13.17
N PRO A 112 -0.58 -1.49 -12.03
CA PRO A 112 0.12 -0.22 -12.01
C PRO A 112 1.61 -0.40 -12.25
N VAL A 113 2.28 0.68 -12.62
CA VAL A 113 3.73 0.74 -12.53
C VAL A 113 4.10 0.69 -11.06
N ILE A 114 4.99 -0.21 -10.68
CA ILE A 114 5.47 -0.27 -9.31
C ILE A 114 6.70 0.61 -9.18
N VAL A 115 6.60 1.61 -8.34
CA VAL A 115 7.75 2.46 -7.99
C VAL A 115 8.37 1.86 -6.74
N HIS A 116 9.50 1.19 -6.91
CA HIS A 116 10.18 0.51 -5.83
C HIS A 116 11.06 1.50 -5.08
N VAL A 117 10.69 1.81 -3.85
CA VAL A 117 11.48 2.68 -2.98
C VAL A 117 12.49 1.83 -2.25
N VAL A 118 13.76 2.14 -2.43
CA VAL A 118 14.84 1.47 -1.71
C VAL A 118 15.29 2.37 -0.57
N SER A 119 15.18 1.86 0.66
CA SER A 119 15.54 2.63 1.85
C SER A 119 16.71 1.97 2.56
N ASP A 120 17.71 2.79 2.90
CA ASP A 120 18.88 2.34 3.65
C ASP A 120 18.71 2.52 5.16
N ILE A 121 17.52 2.96 5.59
CA ILE A 121 17.35 3.36 6.98
C ILE A 121 17.43 2.16 7.91
N VAL A 122 16.48 1.25 7.86
CA VAL A 122 16.49 0.03 8.66
C VAL A 122 15.85 -1.08 7.85
N PRO A 123 16.50 -2.27 7.74
CA PRO A 123 15.91 -3.40 7.03
C PRO A 123 14.54 -3.74 7.61
N LYS A 124 13.59 -4.07 6.74
CA LYS A 124 12.21 -4.29 7.13
C LYS A 124 12.04 -5.44 8.13
N GLU A 125 12.84 -6.45 8.02
CA GLU A 125 12.82 -7.58 8.95
C GLU A 125 13.17 -7.21 10.38
N ASN A 126 13.75 -6.04 10.61
CA ASN A 126 14.03 -5.54 11.97
C ASN A 126 12.84 -4.82 12.57
N PHE A 127 11.82 -4.56 11.79
CA PHE A 127 10.56 -3.96 12.24
C PHE A 127 9.52 -5.05 12.24
N ARG A 128 9.39 -5.75 13.35
CA ARG A 128 8.58 -6.96 13.43
C ARG A 128 7.13 -6.79 13.00
N HIS A 129 6.62 -5.60 13.11
CA HIS A 129 5.19 -5.36 12.99
C HIS A 129 4.85 -4.18 12.11
N VAL A 130 5.78 -3.74 11.28
CA VAL A 130 5.48 -2.68 10.34
C VAL A 130 5.12 -3.27 8.99
N ASP A 131 4.20 -2.66 8.32
CA ASP A 131 3.73 -2.91 6.96
C ASP A 131 3.41 -4.35 6.58
N PHE A 132 3.02 -5.10 7.52
CA PHE A 132 2.34 -6.32 7.19
C PHE A 132 0.96 -6.04 6.66
#